data_36648346ae7a59169504d457fbdab76c
#
_entry.id   36648346ae7a59169504d457fbdab76c
#
_cell.length_a   1.000
_cell.length_b   1.000
_cell.length_c   1.000
_cell.angle_alpha   90.00
_cell.angle_beta   90.00
_cell.angle_gamma   90.00
#
_symmetry.space_group_name_H-M   'P 1'
#
loop_
_entity.id
_entity.type
_entity.pdbx_description
1 polymer ?
#
loop_
_entity_poly.entity_id
_entity_poly.type
_entity_poly.pdbx_seq_one_letter_code
_entity_poly.pdbx_strand_id
1 'polypeptide(L)'
;MNAGLILVVCAILALGFLSWMAWKTRSRRNLRDLYNIDLQAFENLACADEEKFLRTRLRGGEFRRIQRERLRATMEYISGIAHNAEVLLQMGSSALRDSDPAVANAAKHVVDEASKLRLNAQVARVKLLTAMLWPGIRIEPTGVLEPYRKLKSIAAVLEVANSHLGTVNVA
;
A
#
# COMPACT_ATOMS: atom_id res chain seq x y z
N MET A 1 38.98 -12.73 -1.14
CA MET A 1 38.05 -11.63 -0.74
C MET A 1 37.15 -12.22 0.33
N ASN A 2 37.23 -11.76 1.57
CA ASN A 2 36.68 -12.46 2.73
C ASN A 2 35.13 -12.39 2.72
N ALA A 3 34.47 -13.55 2.72
CA ALA A 3 32.99 -13.64 2.80
C ALA A 3 32.40 -12.80 3.95
N GLY A 4 33.13 -12.67 5.06
CA GLY A 4 32.78 -11.81 6.19
C GLY A 4 32.69 -10.32 5.84
N LEU A 5 33.57 -9.81 4.96
CA LEU A 5 33.56 -8.41 4.56
C LEU A 5 32.35 -8.10 3.67
N ILE A 6 31.96 -9.03 2.79
CA ILE A 6 30.76 -8.92 1.96
C ILE A 6 29.49 -8.90 2.84
N LEU A 7 29.40 -9.77 3.84
CA LEU A 7 28.26 -9.79 4.77
C LEU A 7 28.15 -8.47 5.56
N VAL A 8 29.25 -7.93 6.05
CA VAL A 8 29.24 -6.64 6.77
C VAL A 8 28.79 -5.49 5.86
N VAL A 9 29.28 -5.44 4.63
CA VAL A 9 28.87 -4.41 3.65
C VAL A 9 27.38 -4.53 3.32
N CYS A 10 26.87 -5.75 3.10
CA CYS A 10 25.45 -5.98 2.87
C CYS A 10 24.58 -5.57 4.06
N ALA A 11 25.03 -5.86 5.29
CA ALA A 11 24.31 -5.47 6.51
C ALA A 11 24.27 -3.95 6.68
N ILE A 12 25.39 -3.23 6.42
CA ILE A 12 25.45 -1.77 6.48
C ILE A 12 24.53 -1.14 5.42
N LEU A 13 24.54 -1.66 4.19
CA LEU A 13 23.67 -1.17 3.13
C LEU A 13 22.18 -1.41 3.45
N ALA A 14 21.83 -2.58 4.03
CA ALA A 14 20.47 -2.87 4.47
C ALA A 14 20.02 -1.94 5.60
N LEU A 15 20.88 -1.69 6.61
CA LEU A 15 20.59 -0.75 7.70
C LEU A 15 20.47 0.70 7.20
N GLY A 16 21.35 1.13 6.30
CA GLY A 16 21.30 2.44 5.67
C GLY A 16 20.01 2.64 4.87
N PHE A 17 19.61 1.62 4.11
CA PHE A 17 18.34 1.62 3.34
C PHE A 17 17.12 1.67 4.27
N LEU A 18 17.10 0.89 5.34
CA LEU A 18 16.02 0.89 6.33
C LEU A 18 15.92 2.24 7.06
N SER A 19 17.06 2.84 7.43
CA SER A 19 17.12 4.15 8.08
C SER A 19 16.63 5.26 7.15
N TRP A 20 17.05 5.25 5.88
CA TRP A 20 16.58 6.18 4.86
C TRP A 20 15.07 6.04 4.60
N MET A 21 14.58 4.80 4.53
CA MET A 21 13.16 4.51 4.37
C MET A 21 12.34 5.01 5.57
N ALA A 22 12.85 4.80 6.80
CA ALA A 22 12.22 5.28 8.02
C ALA A 22 12.19 6.81 8.12
N TRP A 23 13.24 7.49 7.65
CA TRP A 23 13.30 8.96 7.66
C TRP A 23 12.35 9.58 6.65
N LYS A 24 12.25 9.00 5.46
CA LYS A 24 11.33 9.47 4.40
C LYS A 24 9.84 9.38 4.81
N THR A 25 9.49 8.47 5.74
CA THR A 25 8.12 8.28 6.21
C THR A 25 7.70 9.24 7.33
N ARG A 26 8.61 10.05 7.88
CA ARG A 26 8.38 10.86 9.09
C ARG A 26 7.69 12.22 8.85
N SER A 27 7.33 12.55 7.63
CA SER A 27 6.61 13.80 7.30
C SER A 27 5.15 13.70 7.76
N ARG A 28 4.67 14.70 8.53
CA ARG A 28 3.26 14.80 8.93
C ARG A 28 2.40 14.96 7.68
N ARG A 29 1.53 14.00 7.41
CA ARG A 29 0.63 13.98 6.27
C ARG A 29 -0.80 14.26 6.73
N ASN A 30 -1.55 15.01 5.93
CA ASN A 30 -2.93 15.36 6.18
C ASN A 30 -3.88 14.48 5.35
N LEU A 31 -5.16 14.39 5.74
CA LEU A 31 -6.22 13.70 4.95
C LEU A 31 -6.29 14.15 3.49
N ARG A 32 -5.91 15.40 3.21
CA ARG A 32 -5.86 15.95 1.84
C ARG A 32 -4.80 15.28 0.96
N ASP A 33 -3.87 14.53 1.58
CA ASP A 33 -2.81 13.81 0.87
C ASP A 33 -3.24 12.42 0.40
N LEU A 34 -4.52 12.01 0.59
CA LEU A 34 -5.02 10.73 0.12
C LEU A 34 -5.14 10.72 -1.41
N TYR A 35 -4.52 9.73 -2.02
CA TYR A 35 -4.69 9.46 -3.45
C TYR A 35 -6.10 8.92 -3.73
N ASN A 36 -6.75 9.48 -4.75
CA ASN A 36 -7.95 8.88 -5.28
C ASN A 36 -7.56 7.68 -6.15
N ILE A 37 -7.89 6.48 -5.67
CA ILE A 37 -7.55 5.22 -6.32
C ILE A 37 -8.79 4.66 -6.99
N ASP A 38 -8.73 4.52 -8.32
CA ASP A 38 -9.73 3.80 -9.10
C ASP A 38 -9.55 2.29 -8.89
N LEU A 39 -10.40 1.74 -8.02
CA LEU A 39 -10.36 0.32 -7.67
C LEU A 39 -10.78 -0.57 -8.85
N GLN A 40 -11.69 -0.10 -9.71
CA GLN A 40 -12.14 -0.86 -10.85
C GLN A 40 -11.03 -0.98 -11.91
N ALA A 41 -10.31 0.12 -12.17
CA ALA A 41 -9.15 0.09 -13.05
C ALA A 41 -8.05 -0.83 -12.49
N PHE A 42 -7.83 -0.82 -11.17
CA PHE A 42 -6.87 -1.73 -10.53
C PHE A 42 -7.29 -3.20 -10.63
N GLU A 43 -8.58 -3.53 -10.44
CA GLU A 43 -9.11 -4.88 -10.62
C GLU A 43 -8.90 -5.38 -12.04
N ASN A 44 -9.19 -4.55 -13.05
CA ASN A 44 -8.97 -4.88 -14.45
C ASN A 44 -7.48 -5.16 -14.74
N LEU A 45 -6.57 -4.36 -14.19
CA LEU A 45 -5.13 -4.61 -14.32
C LEU A 45 -4.67 -5.91 -13.66
N ALA A 46 -5.33 -6.31 -12.57
CA ALA A 46 -5.03 -7.53 -11.82
C ALA A 46 -5.72 -8.78 -12.38
N CYS A 47 -6.58 -8.65 -13.40
CA CYS A 47 -7.36 -9.75 -13.96
C CYS A 47 -6.47 -10.78 -14.67
N ALA A 48 -6.48 -12.02 -14.16
CA ALA A 48 -5.68 -13.11 -14.72
C ALA A 48 -6.18 -13.59 -16.09
N ASP A 49 -7.49 -13.51 -16.34
CA ASP A 49 -8.08 -13.93 -17.61
C ASP A 49 -7.67 -12.99 -18.75
N GLU A 50 -7.54 -11.70 -18.48
CA GLU A 50 -7.04 -10.73 -19.44
C GLU A 50 -5.57 -11.00 -19.81
N GLU A 51 -4.73 -11.34 -18.82
CA GLU A 51 -3.35 -11.75 -19.08
C GLU A 51 -3.30 -12.99 -19.99
N LYS A 52 -4.14 -13.99 -19.71
CA LYS A 52 -4.21 -15.21 -20.51
C LYS A 52 -4.66 -14.91 -21.94
N PHE A 53 -5.66 -14.04 -22.11
CA PHE A 53 -6.13 -13.59 -23.41
C PHE A 53 -5.01 -12.89 -24.20
N LEU A 54 -4.31 -11.95 -23.60
CA LEU A 54 -3.21 -11.22 -24.23
C LEU A 54 -2.09 -12.17 -24.64
N ARG A 55 -1.75 -13.15 -23.81
CA ARG A 55 -0.71 -14.15 -24.09
C ARG A 55 -1.02 -15.01 -25.32
N THR A 56 -2.30 -15.31 -25.57
CA THR A 56 -2.72 -16.12 -26.74
C THR A 56 -2.84 -15.33 -28.03
N ARG A 57 -3.04 -14.00 -27.94
CA ARG A 57 -3.29 -13.15 -29.11
C ARG A 57 -2.07 -12.38 -29.59
N LEU A 58 -1.11 -12.10 -28.71
CA LEU A 58 0.04 -11.26 -29.04
C LEU A 58 1.29 -12.08 -29.31
N ARG A 59 2.17 -11.54 -30.19
CA ARG A 59 3.50 -12.09 -30.40
C ARG A 59 4.35 -11.89 -29.13
N GLY A 60 5.29 -12.80 -28.87
CA GLY A 60 6.03 -12.82 -27.61
C GLY A 60 6.76 -11.51 -27.24
N GLY A 61 7.16 -10.70 -28.22
CA GLY A 61 7.79 -9.39 -28.01
C GLY A 61 6.78 -8.33 -27.56
N GLU A 62 5.62 -8.27 -28.22
CA GLU A 62 4.52 -7.35 -27.90
C GLU A 62 3.91 -7.69 -26.55
N PHE A 63 3.67 -8.98 -26.29
CA PHE A 63 3.18 -9.45 -24.99
C PHE A 63 4.11 -8.98 -23.86
N ARG A 64 5.44 -9.16 -23.97
CA ARG A 64 6.39 -8.72 -22.95
C ARG A 64 6.38 -7.22 -22.71
N ARG A 65 6.20 -6.41 -23.75
CA ARG A 65 6.08 -4.96 -23.62
C ARG A 65 4.82 -4.57 -22.83
N ILE A 66 3.66 -5.08 -23.25
CA ILE A 66 2.38 -4.81 -22.61
C ILE A 66 2.39 -5.29 -21.15
N GLN A 67 2.93 -6.49 -20.89
CA GLN A 67 3.05 -7.03 -19.54
C GLN A 67 3.89 -6.12 -18.63
N ARG A 68 5.00 -5.57 -19.12
CA ARG A 68 5.80 -4.61 -18.34
C ARG A 68 5.04 -3.32 -18.05
N GLU A 69 4.27 -2.81 -18.96
CA GLU A 69 3.44 -1.61 -18.77
C GLU A 69 2.35 -1.88 -17.73
N ARG A 70 1.68 -3.03 -17.81
CA ARG A 70 0.69 -3.48 -16.79
C ARG A 70 1.33 -3.59 -15.40
N LEU A 71 2.49 -4.23 -15.29
CA LEU A 71 3.19 -4.36 -14.00
C LEU A 71 3.60 -3.00 -13.43
N ARG A 72 4.01 -2.04 -14.27
CA ARG A 72 4.30 -0.67 -13.84
C ARG A 72 3.06 0.04 -13.32
N ALA A 73 1.95 0.00 -14.08
CA ALA A 73 0.69 0.57 -13.65
C ALA A 73 0.21 -0.06 -12.34
N THR A 74 0.26 -1.39 -12.21
CA THR A 74 -0.06 -2.10 -10.96
C THR A 74 0.82 -1.64 -9.79
N MET A 75 2.12 -1.41 -10.03
CA MET A 75 3.05 -0.89 -9.03
C MET A 75 2.67 0.52 -8.55
N GLU A 76 2.20 1.39 -9.45
CA GLU A 76 1.72 2.73 -9.12
C GLU A 76 0.47 2.67 -8.23
N TYR A 77 -0.51 1.83 -8.57
CA TYR A 77 -1.70 1.61 -7.74
C TYR A 77 -1.33 1.10 -6.33
N ILE A 78 -0.48 0.08 -6.23
CA ILE A 78 -0.03 -0.46 -4.94
C ILE A 78 0.75 0.60 -4.15
N SER A 79 1.50 1.46 -4.83
CA SER A 79 2.22 2.57 -4.19
C SER A 79 1.26 3.61 -3.62
N GLY A 80 0.19 3.94 -4.34
CA GLY A 80 -0.87 4.82 -3.87
C GLY A 80 -1.62 4.21 -2.67
N ILE A 81 -1.95 2.91 -2.73
CA ILE A 81 -2.59 2.20 -1.61
C ILE A 81 -1.70 2.21 -0.36
N ALA A 82 -0.40 1.94 -0.52
CA ALA A 82 0.56 1.97 0.58
C ALA A 82 0.71 3.37 1.19
N HIS A 83 0.65 4.41 0.35
CA HIS A 83 0.65 5.79 0.80
C HIS A 83 -0.62 6.13 1.60
N ASN A 84 -1.79 5.76 1.09
CA ASN A 84 -3.06 5.98 1.78
C ASN A 84 -3.10 5.25 3.13
N ALA A 85 -2.59 4.00 3.19
CA ALA A 85 -2.46 3.27 4.44
C ALA A 85 -1.54 3.98 5.45
N GLU A 86 -0.45 4.60 4.98
CA GLU A 86 0.45 5.38 5.84
C GLU A 86 -0.23 6.62 6.42
N VAL A 87 -0.98 7.36 5.59
CA VAL A 87 -1.75 8.53 6.03
C VAL A 87 -2.77 8.13 7.09
N LEU A 88 -3.55 7.07 6.84
CA LEU A 88 -4.56 6.57 7.78
C LEU A 88 -3.95 6.03 9.07
N LEU A 89 -2.77 5.39 8.99
CA LEU A 89 -2.02 4.94 10.16
C LEU A 89 -1.62 6.12 11.07
N GLN A 90 -1.13 7.20 10.48
CA GLN A 90 -0.74 8.40 11.23
C GLN A 90 -1.94 9.07 11.89
N MET A 91 -3.07 9.17 11.17
CA MET A 91 -4.31 9.72 11.70
C MET A 91 -4.87 8.86 12.84
N GLY A 92 -4.99 7.55 12.63
CA GLY A 92 -5.44 6.62 13.66
C GLY A 92 -4.53 6.69 14.89
N SER A 93 -3.21 6.76 14.71
CA SER A 93 -2.25 6.89 15.82
C SER A 93 -2.42 8.19 16.63
N SER A 94 -2.84 9.28 15.99
CA SER A 94 -3.16 10.54 16.69
C SER A 94 -4.45 10.40 17.48
N ALA A 95 -5.48 9.79 16.89
CA ALA A 95 -6.80 9.60 17.49
C ALA A 95 -6.82 8.55 18.63
N LEU A 96 -5.81 7.68 18.73
CA LEU A 96 -5.64 6.77 19.89
C LEU A 96 -5.49 7.50 21.23
N ARG A 97 -5.10 8.77 21.21
CA ARG A 97 -4.91 9.61 22.41
C ARG A 97 -6.15 10.43 22.75
N ASP A 98 -7.24 10.22 22.02
CA ASP A 98 -8.49 10.92 22.28
C ASP A 98 -9.09 10.50 23.63
N SER A 99 -9.76 11.44 24.28
CA SER A 99 -10.42 11.22 25.58
C SER A 99 -11.70 10.39 25.44
N ASP A 100 -12.30 10.32 24.24
CA ASP A 100 -13.49 9.52 23.98
C ASP A 100 -13.11 8.06 23.69
N PRO A 101 -13.56 7.09 24.51
CA PRO A 101 -13.30 5.67 24.32
C PRO A 101 -13.80 5.12 22.97
N ALA A 102 -14.89 5.67 22.42
CA ALA A 102 -15.44 5.25 21.14
C ALA A 102 -14.50 5.64 20.00
N VAL A 103 -13.97 6.87 20.01
CA VAL A 103 -12.98 7.36 19.06
C VAL A 103 -11.67 6.56 19.17
N ALA A 104 -11.19 6.33 20.38
CA ALA A 104 -9.96 5.57 20.63
C ALA A 104 -10.08 4.12 20.13
N ASN A 105 -11.23 3.45 20.31
CA ASN A 105 -11.47 2.11 19.78
C ASN A 105 -11.56 2.09 18.26
N ALA A 106 -12.25 3.03 17.63
CA ALA A 106 -12.28 3.15 16.17
C ALA A 106 -10.88 3.41 15.60
N ALA A 107 -10.10 4.27 16.23
CA ALA A 107 -8.72 4.56 15.87
C ALA A 107 -7.82 3.33 15.94
N LYS A 108 -7.99 2.48 16.97
CA LYS A 108 -7.27 1.20 17.09
C LYS A 108 -7.54 0.30 15.90
N HIS A 109 -8.79 0.16 15.48
CA HIS A 109 -9.13 -0.63 14.29
C HIS A 109 -8.50 -0.07 13.01
N VAL A 110 -8.50 1.26 12.84
CA VAL A 110 -7.83 1.91 11.70
C VAL A 110 -6.33 1.61 11.71
N VAL A 111 -5.66 1.73 12.85
CA VAL A 111 -4.22 1.46 12.99
C VAL A 111 -3.90 0.00 12.66
N ASP A 112 -4.67 -0.95 13.17
CA ASP A 112 -4.46 -2.37 12.93
C ASP A 112 -4.64 -2.74 11.44
N GLU A 113 -5.72 -2.27 10.81
CA GLU A 113 -5.99 -2.58 9.41
C GLU A 113 -5.03 -1.83 8.46
N ALA A 114 -4.67 -0.58 8.76
CA ALA A 114 -3.68 0.17 7.99
C ALA A 114 -2.28 -0.46 8.06
N SER A 115 -1.90 -0.99 9.23
CA SER A 115 -0.62 -1.69 9.41
C SER A 115 -0.56 -2.98 8.59
N LYS A 116 -1.63 -3.79 8.61
CA LYS A 116 -1.74 -5.02 7.79
C LYS A 116 -1.70 -4.69 6.29
N LEU A 117 -2.46 -3.67 5.87
CA LEU A 117 -2.49 -3.26 4.47
C LEU A 117 -1.13 -2.77 4.00
N ARG A 118 -0.42 -1.99 4.82
CA ARG A 118 0.94 -1.53 4.52
C ARG A 118 1.89 -2.71 4.31
N LEU A 119 1.83 -3.71 5.18
CA LEU A 119 2.65 -4.92 5.05
C LEU A 119 2.31 -5.67 3.75
N ASN A 120 1.03 -5.90 3.47
CA ASN A 120 0.58 -6.57 2.26
C ASN A 120 1.01 -5.81 0.99
N ALA A 121 0.94 -4.48 1.00
CA ALA A 121 1.41 -3.65 -0.11
C ALA A 121 2.93 -3.78 -0.33
N GLN A 122 3.74 -3.88 0.73
CA GLN A 122 5.19 -4.11 0.59
C GLN A 122 5.48 -5.49 0.00
N VAL A 123 4.80 -6.54 0.47
CA VAL A 123 4.92 -7.89 -0.08
C VAL A 123 4.52 -7.91 -1.56
N ALA A 124 3.41 -7.25 -1.93
CA ALA A 124 2.97 -7.13 -3.32
C ALA A 124 4.01 -6.41 -4.18
N ARG A 125 4.62 -5.33 -3.68
CA ARG A 125 5.71 -4.61 -4.38
C ARG A 125 6.91 -5.52 -4.67
N VAL A 126 7.35 -6.28 -3.67
CA VAL A 126 8.48 -7.22 -3.84
C VAL A 126 8.13 -8.26 -4.90
N LYS A 127 6.93 -8.84 -4.85
CA LYS A 127 6.46 -9.80 -5.86
C LYS A 127 6.46 -9.18 -7.27
N LEU A 128 5.93 -7.96 -7.43
CA LEU A 128 5.91 -7.27 -8.73
C LEU A 128 7.31 -6.97 -9.26
N LEU A 129 8.24 -6.53 -8.41
CA LEU A 129 9.64 -6.33 -8.79
C LEU A 129 10.28 -7.65 -9.26
N THR A 130 10.00 -8.75 -8.56
CA THR A 130 10.47 -10.08 -8.97
C THR A 130 9.91 -10.47 -10.34
N ALA A 131 8.61 -10.22 -10.61
CA ALA A 131 8.02 -10.50 -11.91
C ALA A 131 8.57 -9.61 -13.04
N MET A 132 8.95 -8.37 -12.74
CA MET A 132 9.61 -7.51 -13.72
C MET A 132 11.00 -8.04 -14.13
N LEU A 133 11.73 -8.65 -13.17
CA LEU A 133 13.05 -9.22 -13.38
C LEU A 133 12.98 -10.61 -14.05
N TRP A 134 11.98 -11.40 -13.70
CA TRP A 134 11.75 -12.77 -14.19
C TRP A 134 10.41 -12.89 -14.92
N PRO A 135 10.36 -12.66 -16.23
CA PRO A 135 9.12 -12.74 -17.02
C PRO A 135 8.62 -14.18 -17.17
N GLY A 136 7.96 -14.69 -16.21
CA GLY A 136 7.41 -16.06 -16.16
C GLY A 136 6.68 -16.34 -14.84
N ILE A 137 6.94 -15.53 -13.83
CA ILE A 137 6.29 -15.62 -12.54
C ILE A 137 4.91 -14.94 -12.65
N ARG A 138 3.85 -15.72 -12.44
CA ARG A 138 2.49 -15.18 -12.30
C ARG A 138 2.33 -14.59 -10.92
N ILE A 139 1.85 -13.36 -10.87
CA ILE A 139 1.58 -12.67 -9.60
C ILE A 139 0.14 -12.18 -9.63
N GLU A 140 -0.62 -12.62 -8.64
CA GLU A 140 -1.95 -12.11 -8.36
C GLU A 140 -1.83 -11.03 -7.28
N PRO A 141 -1.97 -9.74 -7.60
CA PRO A 141 -1.88 -8.65 -6.63
C PRO A 141 -3.16 -8.46 -5.82
N THR A 142 -4.12 -9.39 -5.91
CA THR A 142 -5.48 -9.31 -5.34
C THR A 142 -5.51 -9.20 -3.82
N GLY A 143 -4.46 -9.67 -3.11
CA GLY A 143 -4.38 -9.63 -1.65
C GLY A 143 -4.31 -8.23 -1.01
N VAL A 144 -4.29 -7.15 -1.82
CA VAL A 144 -4.23 -5.76 -1.34
C VAL A 144 -5.59 -5.07 -1.45
N LEU A 145 -6.46 -5.53 -2.34
CA LEU A 145 -7.70 -4.85 -2.71
C LEU A 145 -8.76 -4.89 -1.61
N GLU A 146 -9.09 -6.09 -1.12
CA GLU A 146 -10.09 -6.27 -0.07
C GLU A 146 -9.69 -5.58 1.25
N PRO A 147 -8.44 -5.70 1.75
CA PRO A 147 -7.99 -4.93 2.90
C PRO A 147 -8.09 -3.41 2.69
N TYR A 148 -7.83 -2.92 1.47
CA TYR A 148 -7.96 -1.49 1.17
C TYR A 148 -9.42 -1.01 1.19
N ARG A 149 -10.35 -1.76 0.61
CA ARG A 149 -11.79 -1.47 0.67
C ARG A 149 -12.28 -1.41 2.12
N LYS A 150 -11.91 -2.39 2.92
CA LYS A 150 -12.23 -2.46 4.35
C LYS A 150 -11.66 -1.26 5.10
N LEU A 151 -10.40 -0.91 4.88
CA LEU A 151 -9.77 0.23 5.54
C LEU A 151 -10.47 1.54 5.17
N LYS A 152 -10.84 1.75 3.90
CA LYS A 152 -11.57 2.93 3.44
C LYS A 152 -12.93 3.09 4.13
N SER A 153 -13.66 1.99 4.34
CA SER A 153 -14.95 2.02 5.05
C SER A 153 -14.78 2.37 6.53
N ILE A 154 -13.77 1.82 7.21
CA ILE A 154 -13.49 2.11 8.63
C ILE A 154 -13.00 3.56 8.79
N ALA A 155 -12.18 4.06 7.88
CA ALA A 155 -11.70 5.44 7.92
C ALA A 155 -12.85 6.45 7.77
N ALA A 156 -13.84 6.16 6.92
CA ALA A 156 -15.04 6.99 6.80
C ALA A 156 -15.85 7.07 8.11
N VAL A 157 -15.95 5.96 8.85
CA VAL A 157 -16.60 5.94 10.17
C VAL A 157 -15.84 6.81 11.18
N LEU A 158 -14.51 6.74 11.18
CA LEU A 158 -13.68 7.57 12.07
C LEU A 158 -13.84 9.07 11.76
N GLU A 159 -13.91 9.42 10.46
CA GLU A 159 -14.11 10.80 10.03
C GLU A 159 -15.48 11.36 10.51
N VAL A 160 -16.54 10.57 10.37
CA VAL A 160 -17.87 10.94 10.87
C VAL A 160 -17.87 11.09 12.39
N ALA A 161 -17.26 10.17 13.13
CA ALA A 161 -17.14 10.25 14.59
C ALA A 161 -16.38 11.53 15.01
N ASN A 162 -15.31 11.87 14.34
CA ASN A 162 -14.50 13.05 14.65
C ASN A 162 -15.20 14.38 14.28
N SER A 163 -16.03 14.39 13.24
CA SER A 163 -16.82 15.58 12.84
C SER A 163 -17.95 15.89 13.83
N HIS A 164 -18.58 14.87 14.41
CA HIS A 164 -19.60 15.05 15.43
C HIS A 164 -19.06 15.67 16.73
N LEU A 165 -17.83 15.36 17.11
CA LEU A 165 -17.18 15.95 18.28
C LEU A 165 -16.77 17.41 18.07
N GLY A 166 -16.39 17.79 16.82
CA GLY A 166 -16.06 19.17 16.47
C GLY A 166 -17.26 20.13 16.54
N THR A 167 -18.48 19.64 16.36
CA THR A 167 -19.71 20.45 16.42
C THR A 167 -20.25 20.64 17.84
N VAL A 168 -19.93 19.76 18.76
CA VAL A 168 -20.39 19.83 20.16
C VAL A 168 -19.57 20.83 21.01
N ASN A 169 -18.32 21.11 20.59
CA ASN A 169 -17.44 22.05 21.30
C ASN A 169 -17.60 23.53 20.89
N VAL A 170 -18.55 23.88 20.02
CA VAL A 170 -18.81 25.27 19.55
C VAL A 170 -20.14 25.82 20.08
N ALA A 171 -20.85 25.07 20.92
CA ALA A 171 -22.05 25.47 21.62
C ALA A 171 -21.76 25.64 23.12
#